data_345bb7fbe43b0d99ea4a3f2c177ec6fe
#
_entry.id   345bb7fbe43b0d99ea4a3f2c177ec6fe
#
_cell.length_a   1.000
_cell.length_b   1.000
_cell.length_c   1.000
_cell.angle_alpha   90.00
_cell.angle_beta   90.00
_cell.angle_gamma   90.00
#
_symmetry.space_group_name_H-M   'P 1'
#
loop_
_entity.id
_entity.type
_entity.pdbx_description
1 polymer ?
#
loop_
_entity_poly.entity_id
_entity_poly.type
_entity_poly.pdbx_seq_one_letter_code
_entity_poly.pdbx_strand_id
1 'polypeptide(L)'
;MRYEIQDISISYLCFGSYMGLYLMSKDSILKQKSMAFAKRIVGLYQFLNREKQEYVMSKQILRSGTSIGANIAEAIYGSSRKDFIAKLQISKKESAETLYWLELLNSCDYIPDGIYYSMYNDCRELLLMLTSTIKSTAE
;
A
#
# COMPACT_ATOMS: atom_id res chain seq x y z
N MET A 1 16.19 -17.53 -9.53
CA MET A 1 15.16 -18.30 -8.81
C MET A 1 13.86 -18.21 -9.61
N ARG A 2 13.52 -19.25 -10.33
CA ARG A 2 12.24 -19.34 -11.07
C ARG A 2 11.22 -19.91 -10.11
N TYR A 3 10.30 -19.10 -9.64
CA TYR A 3 9.09 -19.61 -9.02
C TYR A 3 8.20 -20.12 -10.13
N GLU A 4 7.93 -21.43 -10.14
CA GLU A 4 7.09 -22.04 -11.16
C GLU A 4 5.65 -21.54 -11.01
N ILE A 5 5.12 -21.10 -12.16
CA ILE A 5 3.76 -20.53 -12.30
C ILE A 5 2.65 -21.54 -11.95
N GLN A 6 2.99 -22.82 -11.77
CA GLN A 6 2.02 -23.92 -11.57
C GLN A 6 1.30 -23.88 -10.22
N ASP A 7 1.96 -23.43 -9.12
CA ASP A 7 1.33 -23.37 -7.81
C ASP A 7 0.36 -22.19 -7.64
N ILE A 8 0.52 -21.17 -8.49
CA ILE A 8 -0.32 -20.00 -8.48
C ILE A 8 -1.70 -20.28 -9.07
N SER A 9 -1.81 -21.17 -10.06
CA SER A 9 -3.04 -21.43 -10.80
C SER A 9 -4.15 -22.10 -9.97
N ILE A 10 -3.81 -22.85 -8.92
CA ILE A 10 -4.78 -23.58 -8.09
C ILE A 10 -5.50 -22.64 -7.13
N SER A 11 -4.80 -21.63 -6.58
CA SER A 11 -5.42 -20.60 -5.72
C SER A 11 -6.41 -19.72 -6.49
N TYR A 12 -6.22 -19.58 -7.81
CA TYR A 12 -7.06 -18.75 -8.68
C TYR A 12 -8.46 -19.30 -8.91
N LEU A 13 -8.56 -20.61 -8.99
CA LEU A 13 -9.84 -21.29 -9.21
C LEU A 13 -10.81 -21.09 -8.05
N CYS A 14 -10.30 -20.78 -6.84
CA CYS A 14 -11.12 -20.53 -5.66
C CYS A 14 -11.74 -19.15 -5.62
N PHE A 15 -11.16 -18.16 -6.33
CA PHE A 15 -11.62 -16.76 -6.25
C PHE A 15 -12.75 -16.40 -7.22
N GLY A 16 -12.95 -17.15 -8.29
CA GLY A 16 -14.09 -17.00 -9.21
C GLY A 16 -14.37 -15.60 -9.76
N SER A 17 -13.48 -14.61 -9.55
CA SER A 17 -13.68 -13.25 -10.01
C SER A 17 -12.50 -12.74 -10.85
N TYR A 18 -12.82 -12.14 -11.97
CA TYR A 18 -11.88 -11.44 -12.85
C TYR A 18 -11.01 -10.40 -12.12
N MET A 19 -11.49 -9.84 -11.01
CA MET A 19 -10.81 -8.82 -10.25
C MET A 19 -9.63 -9.38 -9.45
N GLY A 20 -9.78 -10.59 -8.90
CA GLY A 20 -8.67 -11.31 -8.26
C GLY A 20 -7.53 -11.56 -9.26
N LEU A 21 -7.88 -12.03 -10.47
CA LEU A 21 -6.94 -12.25 -11.57
C LEU A 21 -6.25 -10.96 -12.00
N TYR A 22 -6.96 -9.85 -12.06
CA TYR A 22 -6.40 -8.54 -12.43
C TYR A 22 -5.36 -8.05 -11.41
N LEU A 23 -5.66 -8.13 -10.11
CA LEU A 23 -4.73 -7.73 -9.06
C LEU A 23 -3.54 -8.69 -8.92
N MET A 24 -3.69 -9.89 -9.41
CA MET A 24 -2.66 -10.92 -9.39
C MET A 24 -1.71 -10.83 -10.57
N SER A 25 -2.04 -10.10 -11.63
CA SER A 25 -1.12 -9.87 -12.73
C SER A 25 0.10 -9.11 -12.21
N LYS A 26 1.30 -9.46 -12.70
CA LYS A 26 2.54 -8.73 -12.40
C LYS A 26 2.43 -7.26 -12.76
N ASP A 27 1.47 -6.92 -13.63
CA ASP A 27 1.23 -5.60 -14.19
C ASP A 27 0.09 -4.85 -13.49
N SER A 28 -0.39 -5.34 -12.34
CA SER A 28 -1.38 -4.62 -11.56
C SER A 28 -0.86 -3.23 -11.18
N ILE A 29 -1.55 -2.20 -11.64
CA ILE A 29 -1.19 -0.81 -11.35
C ILE A 29 -1.17 -0.55 -9.85
N LEU A 30 -2.13 -1.09 -9.11
CA LEU A 30 -2.20 -0.95 -7.65
C LEU A 30 -0.95 -1.53 -6.96
N LYS A 31 -0.53 -2.73 -7.39
CA LYS A 31 0.67 -3.39 -6.87
C LYS A 31 1.92 -2.58 -7.16
N GLN A 32 2.10 -2.12 -8.40
CA GLN A 32 3.24 -1.32 -8.83
C GLN A 32 3.31 0.02 -8.07
N LYS A 33 2.19 0.74 -7.98
CA LYS A 33 2.12 2.02 -7.28
C LYS A 33 2.38 1.88 -5.79
N SER A 34 1.86 0.84 -5.15
CA SER A 34 2.10 0.59 -3.73
C SER A 34 3.57 0.27 -3.44
N MET A 35 4.25 -0.47 -4.31
CA MET A 35 5.67 -0.73 -4.20
C MET A 35 6.50 0.54 -4.41
N ALA A 36 6.19 1.33 -5.44
CA ALA A 36 6.86 2.60 -5.69
C ALA A 36 6.70 3.56 -4.51
N PHE A 37 5.50 3.64 -3.94
CA PHE A 37 5.23 4.44 -2.76
C PHE A 37 6.00 3.94 -1.53
N ALA A 38 6.05 2.63 -1.29
CA ALA A 38 6.81 2.04 -0.20
C ALA A 38 8.31 2.41 -0.28
N LYS A 39 8.90 2.42 -1.47
CA LYS A 39 10.27 2.88 -1.68
C LYS A 39 10.44 4.35 -1.29
N ARG A 40 9.50 5.21 -1.62
CA ARG A 40 9.51 6.62 -1.20
C ARG A 40 9.42 6.76 0.32
N ILE A 41 8.59 5.95 0.96
CA ILE A 41 8.45 5.91 2.42
C ILE A 41 9.77 5.51 3.09
N VAL A 42 10.47 4.50 2.56
CA VAL A 42 11.81 4.11 3.05
C VAL A 42 12.79 5.28 2.93
N GLY A 43 12.78 5.98 1.79
CA GLY A 43 13.60 7.18 1.59
C GLY A 43 13.27 8.30 2.59
N LEU A 44 11.99 8.53 2.84
CA LEU A 44 11.54 9.52 3.84
C LEU A 44 11.99 9.13 5.25
N TYR A 45 11.85 7.86 5.62
CA TYR A 45 12.34 7.33 6.90
C TYR A 45 13.83 7.63 7.09
N GLN A 46 14.64 7.34 6.07
CA GLN A 46 16.08 7.59 6.11
C GLN A 46 16.40 9.09 6.25
N PHE A 47 15.70 9.94 5.52
CA PHE A 47 15.84 11.39 5.61
C PHE A 47 15.49 11.91 7.01
N LEU A 48 14.36 11.49 7.57
CA LEU A 48 13.94 11.92 8.91
C LEU A 48 14.94 11.51 9.98
N ASN A 49 15.52 10.31 9.88
CA ASN A 49 16.53 9.86 10.84
C ASN A 49 17.85 10.60 10.69
N ARG A 50 18.37 10.74 9.47
CA ARG A 50 19.72 11.28 9.22
C ARG A 50 19.76 12.80 9.27
N GLU A 51 18.80 13.48 8.65
CA GLU A 51 18.81 14.94 8.50
C GLU A 51 18.05 15.67 9.60
N LYS A 52 17.01 15.04 10.15
CA LYS A 52 16.09 15.66 11.13
C LYS A 52 16.22 15.10 12.55
N GLN A 53 16.98 14.03 12.74
CA GLN A 53 17.08 13.30 14.01
C GLN A 53 15.72 12.98 14.61
N GLU A 54 14.73 12.70 13.76
CA GLU A 54 13.38 12.31 14.16
C GLU A 54 13.28 10.77 14.11
N TYR A 55 13.01 10.14 15.26
CA TYR A 55 13.13 8.68 15.42
C TYR A 55 11.83 8.01 15.84
N VAL A 56 10.77 8.77 16.12
CA VAL A 56 9.51 8.26 16.64
C VAL A 56 8.45 8.24 15.54
N MET A 57 8.09 9.39 15.01
CA MET A 57 7.11 9.49 13.91
C MET A 57 7.61 8.82 12.63
N SER A 58 8.93 8.86 12.40
CA SER A 58 9.55 8.18 11.25
C SER A 58 9.28 6.68 11.26
N LYS A 59 9.31 6.03 12.41
CA LYS A 59 8.96 4.61 12.55
C LYS A 59 7.49 4.35 12.27
N GLN A 60 6.62 5.24 12.72
CA GLN A 60 5.18 5.11 12.51
C GLN A 60 4.82 5.21 11.03
N ILE A 61 5.37 6.19 10.33
CA ILE A 61 5.11 6.33 8.90
C ILE A 61 5.76 5.22 8.06
N LEU A 62 6.95 4.73 8.48
CA LEU A 62 7.57 3.56 7.86
C LEU A 62 6.64 2.34 7.94
N ARG A 63 6.12 2.06 9.13
CA ARG A 63 5.20 0.95 9.37
C ARG A 63 3.92 1.09 8.54
N SER A 64 3.21 2.20 8.66
CA SER A 64 1.94 2.39 7.96
C SER A 64 2.13 2.46 6.44
N GLY A 65 3.10 3.21 5.97
CA GLY A 65 3.33 3.40 4.53
C GLY A 65 3.78 2.15 3.79
N THR A 66 4.56 1.27 4.44
CA THR A 66 4.96 -0.02 3.85
C THR A 66 3.88 -1.08 4.01
N SER A 67 3.01 -0.97 5.02
CA SER A 67 1.89 -1.90 5.25
C SER A 67 0.83 -1.81 4.14
N ILE A 68 0.74 -0.70 3.43
CA ILE A 68 -0.19 -0.57 2.29
C ILE A 68 0.09 -1.66 1.26
N GLY A 69 1.31 -1.69 0.74
CA GLY A 69 1.71 -2.68 -0.26
C GLY A 69 1.81 -4.10 0.28
N ALA A 70 2.23 -4.26 1.55
CA ALA A 70 2.30 -5.56 2.20
C ALA A 70 0.92 -6.23 2.27
N ASN A 71 -0.13 -5.49 2.65
CA ASN A 71 -1.49 -6.03 2.69
C ASN A 71 -2.08 -6.29 1.31
N ILE A 72 -1.73 -5.49 0.31
CA ILE A 72 -2.09 -5.76 -1.09
C ILE A 72 -1.45 -7.07 -1.55
N ALA A 73 -0.17 -7.28 -1.24
CA ALA A 73 0.53 -8.52 -1.57
C ALA A 73 -0.10 -9.74 -0.89
N GLU A 74 -0.45 -9.61 0.41
CA GLU A 74 -1.13 -10.68 1.15
C GLU A 74 -2.54 -10.97 0.63
N ALA A 75 -3.27 -9.94 0.18
CA ALA A 75 -4.61 -10.10 -0.39
C ALA A 75 -4.62 -11.08 -1.57
N ILE A 76 -3.58 -11.05 -2.39
CA ILE A 76 -3.41 -11.92 -3.55
C ILE A 76 -3.41 -13.40 -3.15
N TYR A 77 -2.88 -13.73 -1.99
CA TYR A 77 -2.80 -15.09 -1.45
C TYR A 77 -3.95 -15.45 -0.51
N GLY A 78 -4.98 -14.60 -0.43
CA GLY A 78 -6.15 -14.84 0.41
C GLY A 78 -6.89 -16.13 0.03
N SER A 79 -7.49 -16.78 1.04
CA SER A 79 -8.19 -18.05 0.88
C SER A 79 -9.61 -17.93 0.32
N SER A 80 -10.16 -16.72 0.30
CA SER A 80 -11.52 -16.43 -0.15
C SER A 80 -11.66 -14.97 -0.61
N ARG A 81 -12.78 -14.68 -1.29
CA ARG A 81 -13.14 -13.30 -1.65
C ARG A 81 -13.26 -12.41 -0.41
N LYS A 82 -13.84 -12.92 0.65
CA LYS A 82 -13.97 -12.22 1.93
C LYS A 82 -12.59 -11.89 2.53
N ASP A 83 -11.66 -12.83 2.51
CA ASP A 83 -10.30 -12.64 3.00
C ASP A 83 -9.54 -11.62 2.15
N PHE A 84 -9.68 -11.69 0.83
CA PHE A 84 -9.14 -10.69 -0.11
C PHE A 84 -9.61 -9.28 0.24
N ILE A 85 -10.93 -9.09 0.39
CA ILE A 85 -11.51 -7.80 0.76
C ILE A 85 -11.01 -7.34 2.13
N ALA A 86 -10.93 -8.24 3.11
CA ALA A 86 -10.45 -7.92 4.45
C ALA A 86 -9.01 -7.37 4.42
N LYS A 87 -8.12 -7.95 3.63
CA LYS A 87 -6.74 -7.46 3.46
C LYS A 87 -6.68 -6.10 2.77
N LEU A 88 -7.50 -5.88 1.76
CA LEU A 88 -7.58 -4.56 1.11
C LEU A 88 -8.16 -3.49 2.04
N GLN A 89 -9.08 -3.85 2.93
CA GLN A 89 -9.60 -2.94 3.97
C GLN A 89 -8.50 -2.51 4.94
N ILE A 90 -7.61 -3.42 5.33
CA ILE A 90 -6.45 -3.10 6.16
C ILE A 90 -5.53 -2.13 5.40
N SER A 91 -5.21 -2.43 4.16
CA SER A 91 -4.38 -1.55 3.31
C SER A 91 -4.97 -0.14 3.20
N LYS A 92 -6.29 -0.04 3.03
CA LYS A 92 -7.01 1.25 3.00
C LYS A 92 -6.85 2.03 4.31
N LYS A 93 -7.00 1.36 5.46
CA LYS A 93 -6.80 1.99 6.78
C LYS A 93 -5.37 2.47 6.96
N GLU A 94 -4.39 1.67 6.54
CA GLU A 94 -2.96 2.04 6.60
C GLU A 94 -2.66 3.24 5.69
N SER A 95 -3.33 3.35 4.55
CA SER A 95 -3.23 4.54 3.69
C SER A 95 -3.73 5.80 4.42
N ALA A 96 -4.86 5.70 5.09
CA ALA A 96 -5.42 6.82 5.87
C ALA A 96 -4.47 7.23 7.02
N GLU A 97 -3.89 6.27 7.73
CA GLU A 97 -2.90 6.54 8.78
C GLU A 97 -1.65 7.22 8.21
N THR A 98 -1.19 6.78 7.04
CA THR A 98 -0.03 7.37 6.38
C THR A 98 -0.28 8.84 5.99
N LEU A 99 -1.47 9.17 5.50
CA LEU A 99 -1.87 10.56 5.24
C LEU A 99 -1.80 11.42 6.50
N TYR A 100 -2.25 10.89 7.63
CA TYR A 100 -2.17 11.57 8.93
C TYR A 100 -0.70 11.87 9.31
N TRP A 101 0.19 10.89 9.21
CA TRP A 101 1.60 11.11 9.54
C TRP A 101 2.28 12.10 8.60
N LEU A 102 1.96 12.09 7.30
CA LEU A 102 2.49 13.07 6.34
C LEU A 102 2.06 14.49 6.71
N GLU A 103 0.79 14.67 7.02
CA GLU A 103 0.25 15.98 7.43
C GLU A 103 0.92 16.47 8.73
N LEU A 104 1.05 15.61 9.72
CA LEU A 104 1.68 15.95 11.00
C LEU A 104 3.16 16.33 10.81
N LEU A 105 3.91 15.54 10.05
CA LEU A 105 5.33 15.81 9.77
C LEU A 105 5.52 17.14 9.05
N ASN A 106 4.66 17.47 8.10
CA ASN A 106 4.70 18.77 7.40
C ASN A 106 4.31 19.90 8.33
N SER A 107 3.25 19.74 9.12
CA SER A 107 2.79 20.77 10.07
C SER A 107 3.82 21.09 11.14
N CYS A 108 4.70 20.16 11.48
CA CYS A 108 5.78 20.33 12.44
C CYS A 108 7.13 20.65 11.79
N ASP A 109 7.14 21.04 10.52
CA ASP A 109 8.31 21.46 9.75
C ASP A 109 9.41 20.39 9.58
N TYR A 110 9.06 19.10 9.69
CA TYR A 110 9.99 18.00 9.43
C TYR A 110 10.18 17.71 7.95
N ILE A 111 9.16 17.96 7.13
CA ILE A 111 9.22 17.81 5.67
C ILE A 111 8.71 19.07 4.97
N PRO A 112 9.38 19.51 3.89
CA PRO A 112 8.96 20.68 3.13
C PRO A 112 7.69 20.40 2.31
N ASP A 113 6.95 21.46 2.00
CA ASP A 113 5.66 21.40 1.29
C ASP A 113 5.72 20.61 -0.02
N GLY A 114 6.78 20.77 -0.82
CA GLY A 114 6.91 20.08 -2.09
C GLY A 114 6.95 18.55 -1.94
N ILE A 115 7.70 18.06 -0.96
CA ILE A 115 7.75 16.62 -0.63
C ILE A 115 6.41 16.16 -0.07
N TYR A 116 5.84 16.95 0.84
CA TYR A 116 4.55 16.66 1.45
C TYR A 116 3.45 16.47 0.39
N TYR A 117 3.23 17.45 -0.46
CA TYR A 117 2.18 17.37 -1.48
C TYR A 117 2.40 16.23 -2.46
N SER A 118 3.64 16.00 -2.87
CA SER A 118 3.96 14.89 -3.78
C SER A 118 3.62 13.52 -3.16
N MET A 119 4.05 13.28 -1.94
CA MET A 119 3.80 12.01 -1.24
C MET A 119 2.34 11.86 -0.81
N TYR A 120 1.72 12.95 -0.39
CA TYR A 120 0.30 12.97 -0.03
C TYR A 120 -0.57 12.57 -1.22
N ASN A 121 -0.30 13.13 -2.40
CA ASN A 121 -1.03 12.81 -3.61
C ASN A 121 -0.86 11.34 -4.02
N ASP A 122 0.35 10.80 -3.94
CA ASP A 122 0.59 9.38 -4.21
C ASP A 122 -0.20 8.47 -3.25
N CYS A 123 -0.17 8.78 -1.98
CA CYS A 123 -0.88 8.01 -0.95
C CYS A 123 -2.41 8.10 -1.13
N ARG A 124 -2.91 9.30 -1.41
CA ARG A 124 -4.33 9.54 -1.69
C ARG A 124 -4.81 8.76 -2.92
N GLU A 125 -3.99 8.71 -3.95
CA GLU A 125 -4.29 7.91 -5.14
C GLU A 125 -4.46 6.43 -4.79
N LEU A 126 -3.55 5.88 -3.98
CA LEU A 126 -3.66 4.50 -3.49
C LEU A 126 -4.95 4.29 -2.68
N LEU A 127 -5.28 5.22 -1.80
CA LEU A 127 -6.51 5.17 -1.01
C LEU A 127 -7.76 5.10 -1.90
N LEU A 128 -7.82 5.93 -2.94
CA LEU A 128 -8.94 5.97 -3.89
C LEU A 128 -9.01 4.69 -4.72
N MET A 129 -7.87 4.18 -5.18
CA MET A 129 -7.80 2.93 -5.93
C MET A 129 -8.26 1.74 -5.07
N LEU A 130 -7.82 1.66 -3.82
CA LEU A 130 -8.24 0.63 -2.86
C LEU A 130 -9.75 0.70 -2.61
N THR A 131 -10.28 1.90 -2.40
CA THR A 131 -11.72 2.11 -2.19
C THR A 131 -12.54 1.62 -3.39
N SER A 132 -12.10 1.95 -4.60
CA SER A 132 -12.75 1.51 -5.84
C SER A 132 -12.69 -0.01 -6.01
N THR A 133 -11.52 -0.61 -5.76
CA THR A 133 -11.33 -2.06 -5.89
C THR A 133 -12.17 -2.83 -4.88
N ILE A 134 -12.22 -2.38 -3.63
CA ILE A 134 -13.04 -3.00 -2.58
C ILE A 134 -14.52 -2.96 -2.97
N LYS A 135 -14.99 -1.80 -3.44
CA LYS A 135 -16.38 -1.63 -3.87
C LYS A 135 -16.73 -2.57 -5.03
N SER A 136 -15.91 -2.61 -6.07
CA SER A 136 -16.13 -3.48 -7.24
C SER A 136 -16.10 -4.95 -6.89
N THR A 137 -15.27 -5.36 -5.93
CA THR A 137 -15.15 -6.75 -5.51
C THR A 137 -16.30 -7.18 -4.60
N ALA A 138 -16.88 -6.26 -3.83
CA ALA A 138 -17.99 -6.55 -2.93
C ALA A 138 -19.33 -6.69 -3.68
N GLU A 139 -19.47 -6.11 -4.86
CA GLU A 139 -20.64 -6.23 -5.75
C GLU A 139 -20.61 -7.60 -6.46
#